data_82d605294e243bc2eac2f97c5f2f25cb
#
_entry.id   82d605294e243bc2eac2f97c5f2f25cb
#
_cell.length_a   1.000
_cell.length_b   1.000
_cell.length_c   1.000
_cell.angle_alpha   90.00
_cell.angle_beta   90.00
_cell.angle_gamma   90.00
#
_symmetry.space_group_name_H-M   'P 1'
#
loop_
_entity.id
_entity.type
_entity.pdbx_description
1 polymer ?
#
loop_
_entity_poly.entity_id
_entity_poly.type
_entity_poly.pdbx_seq_one_letter_code
_entity_poly.pdbx_strand_id
1 'polypeptide(L)'
;VIIAEDVEGDALATLLVNRLRGNFTCVCVKAPGFGDRRKEMLKDIAILTGGTYISSELNMNLPDTQITDLGTARQIKVTKDNTVIVDGAGDANEIKARIAEIKNTISVTTSDYDKEKLQERLAKLSGGVAVIKVGAQTEVAMKEQKLRVEDALNATRAAVEEGIVAGGGTAYVNAIPAVEKLVAKLSGDEKTGAQIIARALQAPIRQIAENAGVDGSIVYDKIRSSRKVGYGYNAYTETYCDMIPSGIVDPTKVTRTALENAASIASCVLTTESLVADKPDPKADAAMAAAAQGGGMGGMY
;
A
#
# COMPACT_ATOMS: atom_id res chain seq x y z
N VAL A 1 -1.93 -24.17 -3.13
CA VAL A 1 -1.36 -23.01 -3.85
C VAL A 1 -0.20 -23.49 -4.68
N ILE A 2 -0.15 -23.09 -5.94
CA ILE A 2 0.93 -23.40 -6.88
C ILE A 2 1.74 -22.12 -7.08
N ILE A 3 3.03 -22.16 -6.78
CA ILE A 3 3.95 -21.03 -6.96
C ILE A 3 4.93 -21.41 -8.05
N ALA A 4 4.82 -20.82 -9.22
CA ALA A 4 5.63 -21.14 -10.38
C ALA A 4 6.02 -19.89 -11.15
N GLU A 5 6.99 -20.02 -12.06
CA GLU A 5 7.39 -18.93 -12.95
C GLU A 5 6.20 -18.43 -13.77
N ASP A 6 5.48 -19.36 -14.38
CA ASP A 6 4.18 -19.12 -15.01
C ASP A 6 3.31 -20.38 -14.99
N VAL A 7 1.99 -20.21 -15.18
CA VAL A 7 1.02 -21.28 -15.36
C VAL A 7 0.13 -20.89 -16.53
N GLU A 8 0.34 -21.49 -17.69
CA GLU A 8 -0.30 -21.10 -18.96
C GLU A 8 -0.90 -22.31 -19.69
N GLY A 9 -1.61 -22.05 -20.78
CA GLY A 9 -2.11 -23.04 -21.71
C GLY A 9 -2.99 -24.11 -21.08
N ASP A 10 -2.73 -25.37 -21.42
CA ASP A 10 -3.52 -26.53 -20.99
C ASP A 10 -3.45 -26.75 -19.45
N ALA A 11 -2.32 -26.41 -18.83
CA ALA A 11 -2.18 -26.52 -17.39
C ALA A 11 -3.15 -25.57 -16.66
N LEU A 12 -3.21 -24.31 -17.07
CA LEU A 12 -4.13 -23.33 -16.51
C LEU A 12 -5.59 -23.71 -16.78
N ALA A 13 -5.90 -24.12 -18.00
CA ALA A 13 -7.25 -24.56 -18.39
C ALA A 13 -7.71 -25.76 -17.54
N THR A 14 -6.86 -26.74 -17.35
CA THR A 14 -7.14 -27.94 -16.54
C THR A 14 -7.41 -27.57 -15.07
N LEU A 15 -6.59 -26.69 -14.48
CA LEU A 15 -6.76 -26.23 -13.10
C LEU A 15 -8.07 -25.45 -12.94
N LEU A 16 -8.40 -24.55 -13.88
CA LEU A 16 -9.64 -23.77 -13.87
C LEU A 16 -10.88 -24.66 -13.98
N VAL A 17 -10.90 -25.63 -14.90
CA VAL A 17 -12.02 -26.57 -15.06
C VAL A 17 -12.25 -27.38 -13.80
N ASN A 18 -11.19 -27.90 -13.18
CA ASN A 18 -11.32 -28.67 -11.93
C ASN A 18 -11.78 -27.82 -10.75
N ARG A 19 -11.33 -26.58 -10.68
CA ARG A 19 -11.80 -25.62 -9.67
C ARG A 19 -13.29 -25.29 -9.87
N LEU A 20 -13.73 -25.03 -11.10
CA LEU A 20 -15.13 -24.72 -11.41
C LEU A 20 -16.05 -25.92 -11.14
N ARG A 21 -15.57 -27.15 -11.36
CA ARG A 21 -16.30 -28.39 -11.04
C ARG A 21 -16.32 -28.70 -9.53
N GLY A 22 -15.60 -27.94 -8.72
CA GLY A 22 -15.51 -28.17 -7.28
C GLY A 22 -14.66 -29.38 -6.88
N ASN A 23 -13.89 -29.97 -7.81
CA ASN A 23 -13.06 -31.14 -7.53
C ASN A 23 -11.96 -30.83 -6.51
N PHE A 24 -11.32 -29.65 -6.63
CA PHE A 24 -10.38 -29.16 -5.63
C PHE A 24 -10.22 -27.63 -5.73
N THR A 25 -9.82 -27.02 -4.62
CA THR A 25 -9.54 -25.58 -4.58
C THR A 25 -8.06 -25.34 -4.83
N CYS A 26 -7.73 -24.65 -5.92
CA CYS A 26 -6.37 -24.26 -6.23
C CYS A 26 -6.27 -22.77 -6.56
N VAL A 27 -5.10 -22.19 -6.32
CA VAL A 27 -4.70 -20.84 -6.72
C VAL A 27 -3.28 -20.91 -7.26
N CYS A 28 -3.05 -20.29 -8.41
CA CYS A 28 -1.73 -20.16 -9.00
C CYS A 28 -1.23 -18.73 -8.76
N VAL A 29 0.01 -18.59 -8.35
CA VAL A 29 0.67 -17.31 -8.18
C VAL A 29 2.03 -17.32 -8.85
N LYS A 30 2.43 -16.20 -9.44
CA LYS A 30 3.76 -16.06 -10.02
C LYS A 30 4.82 -16.04 -8.93
N ALA A 31 5.91 -16.75 -9.17
CA ALA A 31 7.05 -16.78 -8.27
C ALA A 31 7.67 -15.38 -8.13
N PRO A 32 8.06 -14.98 -6.91
CA PRO A 32 8.63 -13.67 -6.67
C PRO A 32 10.05 -13.55 -7.23
N GLY A 33 10.38 -12.36 -7.76
CA GLY A 33 11.71 -12.06 -8.30
C GLY A 33 11.97 -12.61 -9.70
N PHE A 34 13.21 -12.47 -10.16
CA PHE A 34 13.66 -12.89 -11.49
C PHE A 34 15.01 -13.62 -11.39
N GLY A 35 15.30 -14.48 -12.37
CA GLY A 35 16.57 -15.19 -12.46
C GLY A 35 16.94 -15.99 -11.22
N ASP A 36 18.20 -15.94 -10.80
CA ASP A 36 18.71 -16.69 -9.64
C ASP A 36 18.05 -16.26 -8.32
N ARG A 37 17.67 -14.98 -8.20
CA ARG A 37 16.91 -14.49 -7.04
C ARG A 37 15.57 -15.21 -6.89
N ARG A 38 14.86 -15.46 -7.99
CA ARG A 38 13.60 -16.23 -7.98
C ARG A 38 13.83 -17.64 -7.43
N LYS A 39 14.87 -18.31 -7.89
CA LYS A 39 15.24 -19.67 -7.43
C LYS A 39 15.49 -19.67 -5.92
N GLU A 40 16.27 -18.72 -5.46
CA GLU A 40 16.59 -18.60 -4.04
C GLU A 40 15.37 -18.29 -3.16
N MET A 41 14.45 -17.44 -3.64
CA MET A 41 13.19 -17.16 -2.93
C MET A 41 12.25 -18.37 -2.92
N LEU A 42 12.21 -19.15 -3.99
CA LEU A 42 11.44 -20.41 -4.03
C LEU A 42 12.01 -21.46 -3.08
N LYS A 43 13.34 -21.57 -2.95
CA LYS A 43 14.00 -22.41 -1.95
C LYS A 43 13.66 -21.95 -0.53
N ASP A 44 13.65 -20.64 -0.28
CA ASP A 44 13.28 -20.10 1.02
C ASP A 44 11.83 -20.47 1.40
N ILE A 45 10.90 -20.40 0.42
CA ILE A 45 9.51 -20.79 0.61
C ILE A 45 9.38 -22.30 0.85
N ALA A 46 10.12 -23.11 0.11
CA ALA A 46 10.14 -24.57 0.29
C ALA A 46 10.60 -24.94 1.71
N ILE A 47 11.73 -24.40 2.18
CA ILE A 47 12.24 -24.60 3.53
C ILE A 47 11.24 -24.14 4.59
N LEU A 48 10.61 -22.96 4.39
CA LEU A 48 9.62 -22.43 5.33
C LEU A 48 8.39 -23.35 5.47
N THR A 49 7.97 -23.99 4.38
CA THR A 49 6.76 -24.80 4.34
C THR A 49 7.00 -26.31 4.49
N GLY A 50 8.27 -26.73 4.53
CA GLY A 50 8.67 -28.15 4.55
C GLY A 50 8.42 -28.86 3.24
N GLY A 51 8.38 -28.14 2.12
CA GLY A 51 8.23 -28.69 0.79
C GLY A 51 9.56 -28.78 0.03
N THR A 52 9.49 -29.29 -1.21
CA THR A 52 10.64 -29.43 -2.09
C THR A 52 10.59 -28.41 -3.22
N TYR A 53 11.68 -27.70 -3.47
CA TYR A 53 11.82 -26.84 -4.64
C TYR A 53 12.12 -27.69 -5.88
N ILE A 54 11.14 -27.83 -6.75
CA ILE A 54 11.27 -28.61 -7.98
C ILE A 54 11.95 -27.77 -9.06
N SER A 55 13.09 -28.25 -9.56
CA SER A 55 13.87 -27.58 -10.60
C SER A 55 14.55 -28.58 -11.53
N SER A 56 14.48 -28.31 -12.82
CA SER A 56 15.21 -29.11 -13.83
C SER A 56 16.73 -29.03 -13.66
N GLU A 57 17.26 -27.95 -13.09
CA GLU A 57 18.68 -27.83 -12.76
C GLU A 57 19.12 -28.81 -11.67
N LEU A 58 18.18 -29.27 -10.84
CA LEU A 58 18.41 -30.32 -9.82
C LEU A 58 18.02 -31.71 -10.35
N ASN A 59 17.85 -31.89 -11.66
CA ASN A 59 17.36 -33.11 -12.29
C ASN A 59 15.98 -33.58 -11.75
N MET A 60 15.16 -32.66 -11.30
CA MET A 60 13.80 -32.93 -10.85
C MET A 60 12.79 -32.58 -11.93
N ASN A 61 11.81 -33.45 -12.16
CA ASN A 61 10.74 -33.23 -13.12
C ASN A 61 9.39 -33.19 -12.40
N LEU A 62 8.47 -32.36 -12.91
CA LEU A 62 7.11 -32.28 -12.36
C LEU A 62 6.35 -33.59 -12.32
N PRO A 63 6.44 -34.48 -13.35
CA PRO A 63 5.76 -35.76 -13.31
C PRO A 63 6.20 -36.71 -12.20
N ASP A 64 7.41 -36.53 -11.69
CA ASP A 64 7.99 -37.38 -10.64
C ASP A 64 7.64 -36.88 -9.22
N THR A 65 6.97 -35.71 -9.12
CA THR A 65 6.63 -35.06 -7.85
C THR A 65 5.62 -35.90 -7.05
N GLN A 66 5.94 -36.14 -5.79
CA GLN A 66 5.11 -36.88 -4.83
C GLN A 66 4.36 -35.92 -3.89
N ILE A 67 3.33 -36.42 -3.24
CA ILE A 67 2.58 -35.62 -2.22
C ILE A 67 3.50 -35.19 -1.07
N THR A 68 4.50 -35.98 -0.76
CA THR A 68 5.52 -35.68 0.25
C THR A 68 6.41 -34.50 -0.08
N ASP A 69 6.49 -34.10 -1.34
CA ASP A 69 7.26 -32.93 -1.78
C ASP A 69 6.49 -31.64 -1.59
N LEU A 70 5.19 -31.74 -1.28
CA LEU A 70 4.35 -30.56 -1.08
C LEU A 70 4.57 -29.96 0.32
N GLY A 71 4.82 -28.64 0.34
CA GLY A 71 4.88 -27.92 1.58
C GLY A 71 3.49 -27.68 2.19
N THR A 72 3.45 -27.45 3.49
CA THR A 72 2.22 -27.15 4.22
C THR A 72 2.35 -25.85 5.03
N ALA A 73 1.23 -25.18 5.26
CA ALA A 73 1.15 -24.00 6.09
C ALA A 73 -0.22 -23.92 6.76
N ARG A 74 -0.31 -23.28 7.92
CA ARG A 74 -1.59 -23.09 8.61
C ARG A 74 -2.57 -22.27 7.80
N GLN A 75 -2.08 -21.22 7.13
CA GLN A 75 -2.90 -20.34 6.30
C GLN A 75 -2.06 -19.71 5.21
N ILE A 76 -2.64 -19.62 4.00
CA ILE A 76 -2.08 -18.84 2.91
C ILE A 76 -3.14 -17.85 2.46
N LYS A 77 -2.80 -16.55 2.47
CA LYS A 77 -3.66 -15.47 1.98
C LYS A 77 -3.07 -14.92 0.69
N VAL A 78 -3.82 -15.08 -0.40
CA VAL A 78 -3.46 -14.56 -1.72
C VAL A 78 -4.32 -13.35 -2.04
N THR A 79 -3.70 -12.25 -2.40
CA THR A 79 -4.34 -11.04 -2.92
C THR A 79 -3.81 -10.73 -4.31
N LYS A 80 -4.28 -9.65 -4.93
CA LYS A 80 -3.80 -9.24 -6.25
C LYS A 80 -2.29 -9.00 -6.28
N ASP A 81 -1.74 -8.39 -5.23
CA ASP A 81 -0.37 -7.91 -5.20
C ASP A 81 0.53 -8.71 -4.25
N ASN A 82 -0.04 -9.43 -3.29
CA ASN A 82 0.72 -10.09 -2.24
C ASN A 82 0.20 -11.49 -1.93
N THR A 83 1.15 -12.38 -1.63
CA THR A 83 0.88 -13.71 -1.05
C THR A 83 1.55 -13.81 0.31
N VAL A 84 0.77 -14.09 1.34
CA VAL A 84 1.24 -14.21 2.73
C VAL A 84 1.08 -15.66 3.17
N ILE A 85 2.19 -16.27 3.58
CA ILE A 85 2.25 -17.62 4.14
C ILE A 85 2.41 -17.49 5.65
N VAL A 86 1.49 -18.06 6.41
CA VAL A 86 1.47 -17.98 7.88
C VAL A 86 1.68 -19.35 8.47
N ASP A 87 2.65 -19.47 9.37
CA ASP A 87 3.01 -20.71 10.07
C ASP A 87 3.21 -21.87 9.09
N GLY A 88 4.27 -21.79 8.30
CA GLY A 88 4.76 -22.90 7.49
C GLY A 88 5.25 -24.04 8.37
N ALA A 89 5.07 -25.28 7.92
CA ALA A 89 5.40 -26.48 8.67
C ALA A 89 6.84 -26.97 8.43
N GLY A 90 7.75 -26.09 7.98
CA GLY A 90 9.16 -26.40 7.77
C GLY A 90 9.91 -26.72 9.08
N ASP A 91 11.00 -27.48 8.97
CA ASP A 91 11.84 -27.79 10.12
C ASP A 91 12.55 -26.54 10.65
N ALA A 92 12.45 -26.31 11.95
CA ALA A 92 13.00 -25.14 12.60
C ALA A 92 14.56 -25.08 12.51
N ASN A 93 15.24 -26.22 12.39
CA ASN A 93 16.70 -26.25 12.27
C ASN A 93 17.13 -25.91 10.85
N GLU A 94 16.39 -26.39 9.84
CA GLU A 94 16.63 -26.03 8.44
C GLU A 94 16.39 -24.54 8.20
N ILE A 95 15.31 -23.98 8.78
CA ILE A 95 15.05 -22.53 8.73
C ILE A 95 16.19 -21.73 9.39
N LYS A 96 16.67 -22.16 10.56
CA LYS A 96 17.82 -21.52 11.24
C LYS A 96 19.10 -21.62 10.43
N ALA A 97 19.36 -22.77 9.82
CA ALA A 97 20.53 -22.97 8.96
C ALA A 97 20.47 -22.04 7.74
N ARG A 98 19.29 -21.92 7.12
CA ARG A 98 19.09 -21.01 5.99
C ARG A 98 19.26 -19.54 6.36
N ILE A 99 18.76 -19.14 7.52
CA ILE A 99 18.97 -17.80 8.08
C ILE A 99 20.47 -17.52 8.29
N ALA A 100 21.22 -18.48 8.81
CA ALA A 100 22.67 -18.35 9.01
C ALA A 100 23.42 -18.21 7.67
N GLU A 101 23.05 -18.99 6.67
CA GLU A 101 23.60 -18.91 5.31
C GLU A 101 23.39 -17.53 4.70
N ILE A 102 22.16 -16.98 4.76
CA ILE A 102 21.85 -15.64 4.24
C ILE A 102 22.66 -14.58 4.99
N LYS A 103 22.79 -14.66 6.32
CA LYS A 103 23.61 -13.75 7.12
C LYS A 103 25.08 -13.78 6.70
N ASN A 104 25.63 -14.95 6.48
CA ASN A 104 27.00 -15.10 6.00
C ASN A 104 27.17 -14.47 4.60
N THR A 105 26.22 -14.70 3.71
CA THR A 105 26.23 -14.08 2.36
C THR A 105 26.18 -12.56 2.46
N ILE A 106 25.34 -11.98 3.34
CA ILE A 106 25.30 -10.53 3.58
C ILE A 106 26.67 -9.99 4.01
N SER A 107 27.40 -10.73 4.86
CA SER A 107 28.71 -10.28 5.40
C SER A 107 29.82 -10.21 4.35
N VAL A 108 29.75 -11.02 3.30
CA VAL A 108 30.75 -11.09 2.23
C VAL A 108 30.33 -10.34 0.96
N THR A 109 29.07 -9.95 0.85
CA THR A 109 28.55 -9.20 -0.31
C THR A 109 29.06 -7.76 -0.28
N THR A 110 29.61 -7.30 -1.41
CA THR A 110 30.15 -5.93 -1.58
C THR A 110 29.17 -4.96 -2.23
N SER A 111 28.16 -5.48 -2.94
CA SER A 111 27.11 -4.70 -3.59
C SER A 111 26.04 -4.28 -2.58
N ASP A 112 25.86 -2.97 -2.39
CA ASP A 112 24.83 -2.44 -1.48
C ASP A 112 23.41 -2.88 -1.89
N TYR A 113 23.13 -2.92 -3.18
CA TYR A 113 21.85 -3.38 -3.72
C TYR A 113 21.58 -4.86 -3.40
N ASP A 114 22.57 -5.74 -3.60
CA ASP A 114 22.41 -7.17 -3.28
C ASP A 114 22.30 -7.39 -1.79
N LYS A 115 23.03 -6.61 -1.00
CA LYS A 115 22.95 -6.63 0.46
C LYS A 115 21.55 -6.26 0.95
N GLU A 116 20.93 -5.21 0.39
CA GLU A 116 19.55 -4.82 0.69
C GLU A 116 18.58 -5.97 0.37
N LYS A 117 18.73 -6.61 -0.80
CA LYS A 117 17.85 -7.71 -1.21
C LYS A 117 18.03 -8.99 -0.37
N LEU A 118 19.22 -9.26 0.09
CA LEU A 118 19.49 -10.35 1.06
C LEU A 118 18.87 -10.02 2.43
N GLN A 119 18.93 -8.76 2.87
CA GLN A 119 18.29 -8.32 4.11
C GLN A 119 16.76 -8.45 4.03
N GLU A 120 16.13 -8.13 2.90
CA GLU A 120 14.70 -8.37 2.68
C GLU A 120 14.35 -9.86 2.83
N ARG A 121 15.13 -10.76 2.23
CA ARG A 121 14.94 -12.21 2.35
C ARG A 121 15.08 -12.68 3.79
N LEU A 122 16.13 -12.22 4.46
CA LEU A 122 16.38 -12.52 5.87
C LEU A 122 15.20 -12.09 6.75
N ALA A 123 14.67 -10.89 6.54
CA ALA A 123 13.54 -10.38 7.29
C ALA A 123 12.27 -11.22 7.09
N LYS A 124 12.02 -11.71 5.87
CA LYS A 124 10.87 -12.59 5.57
C LYS A 124 10.97 -13.95 6.25
N LEU A 125 12.17 -14.52 6.35
CA LEU A 125 12.39 -15.82 7.02
C LEU A 125 12.44 -15.71 8.55
N SER A 126 13.03 -14.65 9.07
CA SER A 126 13.31 -14.49 10.51
C SER A 126 12.22 -13.71 11.26
N GLY A 127 11.49 -12.86 10.58
CA GLY A 127 10.56 -11.89 11.19
C GLY A 127 9.17 -12.44 11.51
N GLY A 128 8.80 -13.56 10.94
CA GLY A 128 7.44 -14.08 11.05
C GLY A 128 6.36 -13.17 10.43
N VAL A 129 5.11 -13.52 10.65
CA VAL A 129 3.95 -12.74 10.19
C VAL A 129 3.11 -12.35 11.41
N ALA A 130 3.01 -11.05 11.66
CA ALA A 130 2.07 -10.54 12.66
C ALA A 130 0.64 -10.54 12.10
N VAL A 131 -0.29 -11.13 12.83
CA VAL A 131 -1.71 -11.18 12.46
C VAL A 131 -2.52 -10.34 13.43
N ILE A 132 -3.07 -9.24 12.93
CA ILE A 132 -4.01 -8.41 13.69
C ILE A 132 -5.42 -8.92 13.39
N LYS A 133 -6.08 -9.49 14.41
CA LYS A 133 -7.48 -9.94 14.29
C LYS A 133 -8.40 -8.77 14.64
N VAL A 134 -9.30 -8.45 13.72
CA VAL A 134 -10.29 -7.37 13.88
C VAL A 134 -11.67 -7.99 13.99
N GLY A 135 -12.48 -7.53 14.93
CA GLY A 135 -13.86 -7.98 15.12
C GLY A 135 -14.75 -6.82 15.55
N ALA A 136 -16.02 -6.89 15.20
CA ALA A 136 -17.06 -5.96 15.64
C ALA A 136 -18.42 -6.66 15.70
N GLN A 137 -19.43 -6.00 16.28
CA GLN A 137 -20.77 -6.56 16.42
C GLN A 137 -21.53 -6.67 15.09
N THR A 138 -21.19 -5.87 14.10
CA THR A 138 -21.79 -5.89 12.76
C THR A 138 -20.73 -6.04 11.67
N GLU A 139 -21.12 -6.59 10.53
CA GLU A 139 -20.22 -6.75 9.38
C GLU A 139 -19.71 -5.40 8.86
N VAL A 140 -20.57 -4.38 8.85
CA VAL A 140 -20.19 -3.02 8.41
C VAL A 140 -19.13 -2.43 9.34
N ALA A 141 -19.34 -2.49 10.65
CA ALA A 141 -18.38 -2.01 11.64
C ALA A 141 -17.07 -2.80 11.60
N MET A 142 -17.11 -4.10 11.33
CA MET A 142 -15.91 -4.92 11.15
C MET A 142 -15.13 -4.50 9.89
N LYS A 143 -15.81 -4.24 8.79
CA LYS A 143 -15.18 -3.74 7.55
C LYS A 143 -14.54 -2.38 7.77
N GLU A 144 -15.24 -1.46 8.45
CA GLU A 144 -14.70 -0.14 8.79
C GLU A 144 -13.43 -0.24 9.62
N GLN A 145 -13.43 -1.03 10.71
CA GLN A 145 -12.25 -1.22 11.53
C GLN A 145 -11.09 -1.85 10.74
N LYS A 146 -11.38 -2.85 9.89
CA LYS A 146 -10.38 -3.46 9.03
C LYS A 146 -9.71 -2.43 8.12
N LEU A 147 -10.52 -1.60 7.44
CA LEU A 147 -10.00 -0.55 6.54
C LEU A 147 -9.17 0.47 7.31
N ARG A 148 -9.60 0.86 8.52
CA ARG A 148 -8.87 1.78 9.39
C ARG A 148 -7.50 1.24 9.82
N VAL A 149 -7.43 -0.06 10.17
CA VAL A 149 -6.15 -0.72 10.50
C VAL A 149 -5.26 -0.84 9.27
N GLU A 150 -5.83 -1.15 8.11
CA GLU A 150 -5.10 -1.24 6.84
C GLU A 150 -4.51 0.11 6.42
N ASP A 151 -5.29 1.19 6.57
CA ASP A 151 -4.84 2.57 6.34
C ASP A 151 -3.69 2.95 7.27
N ALA A 152 -3.84 2.73 8.57
CA ALA A 152 -2.79 2.97 9.56
C ALA A 152 -1.49 2.19 9.26
N LEU A 153 -1.61 0.93 8.80
CA LEU A 153 -0.45 0.13 8.41
C LEU A 153 0.26 0.72 7.18
N ASN A 154 -0.49 1.12 6.16
CA ASN A 154 0.08 1.72 4.95
C ASN A 154 0.72 3.08 5.26
N ALA A 155 0.08 3.92 6.08
CA ALA A 155 0.64 5.18 6.55
C ALA A 155 1.95 4.96 7.33
N THR A 156 1.99 3.95 8.21
CA THR A 156 3.19 3.59 8.98
C THR A 156 4.34 3.16 8.06
N ARG A 157 4.06 2.32 7.05
CA ARG A 157 5.07 1.91 6.06
C ARG A 157 5.63 3.12 5.30
N ALA A 158 4.76 3.99 4.81
CA ALA A 158 5.17 5.22 4.12
C ALA A 158 6.01 6.14 5.03
N ALA A 159 5.68 6.22 6.32
CA ALA A 159 6.43 6.98 7.30
C ALA A 159 7.83 6.40 7.59
N VAL A 160 7.96 5.07 7.58
CA VAL A 160 9.29 4.42 7.73
C VAL A 160 10.18 4.70 6.53
N GLU A 161 9.61 4.81 5.33
CA GLU A 161 10.40 5.05 4.10
C GLU A 161 10.94 6.48 3.98
N GLU A 162 10.14 7.51 4.27
CA GLU A 162 10.51 8.92 4.04
C GLU A 162 10.33 9.82 5.28
N GLY A 163 10.04 9.24 6.44
CA GLY A 163 9.81 10.01 7.66
C GLY A 163 8.41 10.65 7.72
N ILE A 164 8.24 11.54 8.69
CA ILE A 164 6.98 12.21 8.99
C ILE A 164 7.11 13.73 8.90
N VAL A 165 5.99 14.39 8.62
CA VAL A 165 5.84 15.84 8.65
C VAL A 165 4.67 16.24 9.56
N ALA A 166 4.53 17.53 9.85
CA ALA A 166 3.37 18.06 10.56
C ALA A 166 2.09 17.79 9.76
N GLY A 167 1.14 17.09 10.38
CA GLY A 167 -0.11 16.66 9.75
C GLY A 167 -1.16 17.77 9.62
N GLY A 168 -2.37 17.36 9.23
CA GLY A 168 -3.52 18.26 9.13
C GLY A 168 -3.36 19.36 8.09
N GLY A 169 -2.62 19.13 7.01
CA GLY A 169 -2.35 20.14 5.98
C GLY A 169 -1.28 21.17 6.34
N THR A 170 -0.73 21.13 7.56
CA THR A 170 0.25 22.10 8.07
C THR A 170 1.54 22.08 7.26
N ALA A 171 2.01 20.88 6.82
CA ALA A 171 3.22 20.76 6.02
C ALA A 171 3.12 21.51 4.69
N TYR A 172 1.95 21.50 4.05
CA TYR A 172 1.73 22.27 2.82
C TYR A 172 1.79 23.77 3.05
N VAL A 173 1.20 24.28 4.16
CA VAL A 173 1.30 25.70 4.51
C VAL A 173 2.74 26.11 4.76
N ASN A 174 3.52 25.27 5.42
CA ASN A 174 4.94 25.50 5.67
C ASN A 174 5.78 25.51 4.36
N ALA A 175 5.33 24.84 3.30
CA ALA A 175 5.99 24.84 2.00
C ALA A 175 5.71 26.13 1.17
N ILE A 176 4.63 26.86 1.43
CA ILE A 176 4.22 28.04 0.66
C ILE A 176 5.33 29.09 0.53
N PRO A 177 6.08 29.45 1.60
CA PRO A 177 7.14 30.47 1.47
C PRO A 177 8.27 30.07 0.49
N ALA A 178 8.54 28.78 0.36
CA ALA A 178 9.53 28.29 -0.61
C ALA A 178 9.02 28.46 -2.04
N VAL A 179 7.74 28.15 -2.28
CA VAL A 179 7.09 28.34 -3.59
C VAL A 179 7.01 29.83 -3.94
N GLU A 180 6.67 30.71 -3.00
CA GLU A 180 6.62 32.15 -3.20
C GLU A 180 7.99 32.74 -3.58
N LYS A 181 9.08 32.25 -2.98
CA LYS A 181 10.44 32.62 -3.37
C LYS A 181 10.76 32.21 -4.82
N LEU A 182 10.22 31.08 -5.28
CA LEU A 182 10.34 30.63 -6.65
C LEU A 182 9.52 31.54 -7.59
N VAL A 183 8.24 31.81 -7.23
CA VAL A 183 7.36 32.73 -7.97
C VAL A 183 8.01 34.09 -8.24
N ALA A 184 8.76 34.61 -7.25
CA ALA A 184 9.45 35.89 -7.40
C ALA A 184 10.59 35.88 -8.45
N LYS A 185 11.10 34.69 -8.81
CA LYS A 185 12.19 34.51 -9.81
C LYS A 185 11.65 34.17 -11.19
N LEU A 186 10.39 33.81 -11.33
CA LEU A 186 9.75 33.38 -12.56
C LEU A 186 8.99 34.53 -13.24
N SER A 187 8.76 34.39 -14.55
CA SER A 187 7.98 35.34 -15.37
C SER A 187 6.98 34.58 -16.27
N GLY A 188 6.02 35.34 -16.84
CA GLY A 188 5.03 34.76 -17.78
C GLY A 188 4.24 33.60 -17.20
N ASP A 189 4.02 32.55 -18.00
CA ASP A 189 3.16 31.42 -17.68
C ASP A 189 3.75 30.53 -16.57
N GLU A 190 5.06 30.42 -16.50
CA GLU A 190 5.74 29.69 -15.42
C GLU A 190 5.43 30.31 -14.05
N LYS A 191 5.42 31.63 -13.99
CA LYS A 191 5.04 32.37 -12.77
C LYS A 191 3.59 32.10 -12.40
N THR A 192 2.69 32.10 -13.38
CA THR A 192 1.28 31.81 -13.17
C THR A 192 1.08 30.39 -12.67
N GLY A 193 1.76 29.41 -13.26
CA GLY A 193 1.73 28.01 -12.80
C GLY A 193 2.20 27.85 -11.35
N ALA A 194 3.32 28.48 -10.99
CA ALA A 194 3.83 28.46 -9.62
C ALA A 194 2.88 29.16 -8.62
N GLN A 195 2.18 30.22 -9.02
CA GLN A 195 1.14 30.86 -8.20
C GLN A 195 -0.06 29.95 -7.99
N ILE A 196 -0.47 29.18 -8.99
CA ILE A 196 -1.54 28.19 -8.85
C ILE A 196 -1.18 27.16 -7.79
N ILE A 197 0.06 26.63 -7.81
CA ILE A 197 0.54 25.69 -6.79
C ILE A 197 0.52 26.34 -5.41
N ALA A 198 1.05 27.55 -5.25
CA ALA A 198 1.03 28.25 -3.96
C ALA A 198 -0.39 28.43 -3.39
N ARG A 199 -1.37 28.64 -4.24
CA ARG A 199 -2.78 28.72 -3.85
C ARG A 199 -3.36 27.35 -3.50
N ALA A 200 -3.04 26.31 -4.29
CA ALA A 200 -3.51 24.95 -4.06
C ALA A 200 -3.02 24.37 -2.72
N LEU A 201 -1.81 24.69 -2.29
CA LEU A 201 -1.25 24.26 -1.00
C LEU A 201 -2.06 24.72 0.23
N GLN A 202 -2.95 25.69 0.08
CA GLN A 202 -3.84 26.14 1.14
C GLN A 202 -5.10 25.27 1.29
N ALA A 203 -5.49 24.56 0.24
CA ALA A 203 -6.76 23.85 0.18
C ALA A 203 -6.90 22.75 1.25
N PRO A 204 -5.90 21.91 1.56
CA PRO A 204 -6.06 20.85 2.54
C PRO A 204 -6.41 21.35 3.95
N ILE A 205 -5.69 22.34 4.46
CA ILE A 205 -5.96 22.87 5.81
C ILE A 205 -7.30 23.63 5.88
N ARG A 206 -7.67 24.34 4.80
CA ARG A 206 -8.96 25.02 4.72
C ARG A 206 -10.11 24.00 4.76
N GLN A 207 -10.01 22.94 3.96
CA GLN A 207 -11.05 21.91 3.93
C GLN A 207 -11.19 21.17 5.25
N ILE A 208 -10.08 20.87 5.93
CA ILE A 208 -10.11 20.27 7.29
C ILE A 208 -10.83 21.18 8.28
N ALA A 209 -10.55 22.48 8.26
CA ALA A 209 -11.21 23.45 9.13
C ALA A 209 -12.70 23.59 8.82
N GLU A 210 -13.07 23.68 7.54
CA GLU A 210 -14.46 23.73 7.08
C GLU A 210 -15.25 22.48 7.48
N ASN A 211 -14.65 21.29 7.34
CA ASN A 211 -15.26 20.03 7.79
C ASN A 211 -15.49 19.99 9.33
N ALA A 212 -14.71 20.75 10.07
CA ALA A 212 -14.89 20.95 11.52
C ALA A 212 -15.83 22.11 11.87
N GLY A 213 -16.45 22.76 10.86
CA GLY A 213 -17.37 23.88 11.06
C GLY A 213 -16.71 25.24 11.32
N VAL A 214 -15.40 25.36 11.05
CA VAL A 214 -14.61 26.57 11.24
C VAL A 214 -14.20 27.18 9.91
N ASP A 215 -14.17 28.51 9.79
CA ASP A 215 -13.70 29.17 8.56
C ASP A 215 -12.23 28.85 8.29
N GLY A 216 -12.00 28.14 7.19
CA GLY A 216 -10.67 27.69 6.77
C GLY A 216 -9.73 28.84 6.45
N SER A 217 -10.23 30.01 6.09
CA SER A 217 -9.41 31.20 5.81
C SER A 217 -8.80 31.76 7.08
N ILE A 218 -9.56 31.80 8.18
CA ILE A 218 -9.11 32.25 9.49
C ILE A 218 -8.01 31.31 10.03
N VAL A 219 -8.25 30.01 9.93
CA VAL A 219 -7.28 28.99 10.37
C VAL A 219 -5.99 29.10 9.58
N TYR A 220 -6.07 29.17 8.24
CA TYR A 220 -4.91 29.32 7.36
C TYR A 220 -4.11 30.58 7.70
N ASP A 221 -4.76 31.74 7.81
CA ASP A 221 -4.09 33.01 8.09
C ASP A 221 -3.36 33.01 9.44
N LYS A 222 -3.98 32.45 10.47
CA LYS A 222 -3.38 32.32 11.80
C LYS A 222 -2.14 31.41 11.78
N ILE A 223 -2.17 30.30 11.07
CA ILE A 223 -1.01 29.40 10.94
C ILE A 223 0.11 30.10 10.18
N ARG A 224 -0.21 30.72 9.05
CA ARG A 224 0.77 31.44 8.23
C ARG A 224 1.42 32.61 8.99
N SER A 225 0.63 33.37 9.71
CA SER A 225 1.11 34.52 10.48
C SER A 225 2.03 34.16 11.64
N SER A 226 1.90 32.94 12.18
CA SER A 226 2.75 32.46 13.27
C SER A 226 4.21 32.29 12.86
N ARG A 227 4.49 32.07 11.56
CA ARG A 227 5.81 31.75 10.97
C ARG A 227 6.54 30.60 11.65
N LYS A 228 5.87 29.83 12.51
CA LYS A 228 6.44 28.71 13.25
C LYS A 228 6.23 27.44 12.47
N VAL A 229 7.31 26.76 12.10
CA VAL A 229 7.26 25.46 11.40
C VAL A 229 6.62 24.43 12.33
N GLY A 230 5.66 23.68 11.82
CA GLY A 230 4.96 22.63 12.56
C GLY A 230 3.82 23.13 13.45
N TYR A 231 3.59 24.44 13.55
CA TYR A 231 2.43 25.00 14.24
C TYR A 231 1.19 24.90 13.35
N GLY A 232 0.15 24.25 13.84
CA GLY A 232 -1.05 23.94 13.06
C GLY A 232 -2.33 24.01 13.90
N TYR A 233 -3.43 23.56 13.31
CA TYR A 233 -4.75 23.53 13.91
C TYR A 233 -5.20 22.11 14.16
N ASN A 234 -5.49 21.75 15.41
CA ASN A 234 -6.10 20.49 15.79
C ASN A 234 -7.63 20.64 15.71
N ALA A 235 -8.22 20.13 14.65
CA ALA A 235 -9.66 20.21 14.40
C ALA A 235 -10.49 19.41 15.40
N TYR A 236 -9.90 18.41 16.08
CA TYR A 236 -10.62 17.61 17.08
C TYR A 236 -10.83 18.37 18.40
N THR A 237 -9.83 19.15 18.82
CA THR A 237 -9.88 19.94 20.06
C THR A 237 -10.13 21.42 19.82
N GLU A 238 -10.26 21.83 18.56
CA GLU A 238 -10.43 23.24 18.13
C GLU A 238 -9.31 24.18 18.64
N THR A 239 -8.10 23.63 18.78
CA THR A 239 -6.96 24.37 19.33
C THR A 239 -5.79 24.44 18.37
N TYR A 240 -4.97 25.48 18.55
CA TYR A 240 -3.70 25.63 17.81
C TYR A 240 -2.55 25.06 18.63
N CYS A 241 -1.75 24.20 18.05
CA CYS A 241 -0.66 23.53 18.75
C CYS A 241 0.50 23.16 17.80
N ASP A 242 1.60 22.71 18.39
CA ASP A 242 2.68 22.05 17.65
C ASP A 242 2.23 20.65 17.25
N MET A 243 2.08 20.40 15.95
CA MET A 243 1.43 19.21 15.42
C MET A 243 2.21 17.93 15.73
N ILE A 244 3.52 17.92 15.55
CA ILE A 244 4.35 16.71 15.76
C ILE A 244 4.33 16.27 17.23
N PRO A 245 4.60 17.16 18.23
CA PRO A 245 4.50 16.77 19.64
C PRO A 245 3.09 16.38 20.08
N SER A 246 2.07 16.91 19.40
CA SER A 246 0.66 16.57 19.65
C SER A 246 0.23 15.25 18.99
N GLY A 247 1.13 14.55 18.30
CA GLY A 247 0.84 13.29 17.63
C GLY A 247 0.06 13.43 16.30
N ILE A 248 -0.05 14.66 15.78
CA ILE A 248 -0.75 14.93 14.51
C ILE A 248 0.30 15.01 13.42
N VAL A 249 0.51 13.87 12.74
CA VAL A 249 1.58 13.69 11.77
C VAL A 249 1.04 13.05 10.49
N ASP A 250 1.66 13.39 9.37
CA ASP A 250 1.43 12.75 8.08
C ASP A 250 2.73 12.12 7.57
N PRO A 251 2.67 10.98 6.85
CA PRO A 251 3.84 10.44 6.17
C PRO A 251 4.32 11.39 5.06
N THR A 252 5.60 11.70 5.02
CA THR A 252 6.19 12.60 4.00
C THR A 252 5.92 12.08 2.59
N LYS A 253 6.09 10.78 2.38
CA LYS A 253 5.83 10.13 1.09
C LYS A 253 4.41 10.37 0.58
N VAL A 254 3.41 10.27 1.47
CA VAL A 254 1.99 10.47 1.10
C VAL A 254 1.74 11.90 0.67
N THR A 255 2.18 12.89 1.49
CA THR A 255 1.96 14.31 1.19
C THR A 255 2.70 14.75 -0.07
N ARG A 256 3.93 14.31 -0.27
CA ARG A 256 4.72 14.59 -1.46
C ARG A 256 4.07 14.00 -2.73
N THR A 257 3.78 12.70 -2.71
CA THR A 257 3.21 11.99 -3.86
C THR A 257 1.82 12.52 -4.22
N ALA A 258 1.01 12.90 -3.23
CA ALA A 258 -0.29 13.50 -3.49
C ALA A 258 -0.16 14.82 -4.28
N LEU A 259 0.78 15.68 -3.91
CA LEU A 259 1.03 16.93 -4.63
C LEU A 259 1.57 16.69 -6.04
N GLU A 260 2.54 15.79 -6.20
CA GLU A 260 3.13 15.42 -7.49
C GLU A 260 2.08 14.87 -8.45
N ASN A 261 1.26 13.92 -7.99
CA ASN A 261 0.20 13.32 -8.80
C ASN A 261 -0.87 14.34 -9.16
N ALA A 262 -1.28 15.20 -8.23
CA ALA A 262 -2.24 16.26 -8.50
C ALA A 262 -1.73 17.24 -9.56
N ALA A 263 -0.47 17.67 -9.45
CA ALA A 263 0.15 18.55 -10.45
C ALA A 263 0.27 17.86 -11.81
N SER A 264 0.63 16.59 -11.85
CA SER A 264 0.72 15.79 -13.08
C SER A 264 -0.62 15.70 -13.81
N ILE A 265 -1.69 15.35 -13.09
CA ILE A 265 -3.02 15.24 -13.69
C ILE A 265 -3.55 16.63 -14.13
N ALA A 266 -3.35 17.66 -13.31
CA ALA A 266 -3.73 19.01 -13.68
C ALA A 266 -3.02 19.47 -14.99
N SER A 267 -1.74 19.15 -15.12
CA SER A 267 -0.97 19.44 -16.36
C SER A 267 -1.53 18.69 -17.57
N CYS A 268 -1.90 17.42 -17.40
CA CYS A 268 -2.53 16.65 -18.48
C CYS A 268 -3.86 17.29 -18.91
N VAL A 269 -4.71 17.71 -17.97
CA VAL A 269 -5.98 18.39 -18.29
C VAL A 269 -5.77 19.71 -18.98
N LEU A 270 -4.80 20.51 -18.54
CA LEU A 270 -4.49 21.83 -19.14
C LEU A 270 -3.97 21.73 -20.57
N THR A 271 -3.37 20.61 -20.96
CA THR A 271 -2.84 20.39 -22.31
C THR A 271 -3.83 19.73 -23.26
N THR A 272 -5.04 19.37 -22.80
CA THR A 272 -6.07 18.78 -23.66
C THR A 272 -6.92 19.86 -24.32
N GLU A 273 -7.26 19.66 -25.59
CA GLU A 273 -8.18 20.57 -26.33
C GLU A 273 -9.64 20.26 -26.04
N SER A 274 -9.96 19.01 -25.68
CA SER A 274 -11.32 18.59 -25.39
C SER A 274 -11.37 17.48 -24.36
N LEU A 275 -12.45 17.43 -23.59
CA LEU A 275 -12.75 16.37 -22.64
C LEU A 275 -14.01 15.64 -23.12
N VAL A 276 -13.96 14.30 -23.10
CA VAL A 276 -15.10 13.44 -23.37
C VAL A 276 -15.50 12.78 -22.05
N ALA A 277 -16.71 13.02 -21.61
CA ALA A 277 -17.26 12.44 -20.38
C ALA A 277 -18.68 11.93 -20.63
N ASP A 278 -19.09 10.94 -19.86
CA ASP A 278 -20.44 10.43 -19.89
C ASP A 278 -21.43 11.55 -19.45
N LYS A 279 -22.51 11.68 -20.19
CA LYS A 279 -23.57 12.62 -19.80
C LYS A 279 -24.31 12.05 -18.59
N PRO A 280 -24.45 12.80 -17.49
CA PRO A 280 -25.22 12.34 -16.34
C PRO A 280 -26.64 11.90 -16.78
N ASP A 281 -27.02 10.67 -16.42
CA ASP A 281 -28.37 10.17 -16.62
C ASP A 281 -29.13 10.22 -15.28
N PRO A 282 -30.01 11.22 -15.08
CA PRO A 282 -30.74 11.36 -13.82
C PRO A 282 -31.60 10.15 -13.44
N LYS A 283 -31.95 9.29 -14.43
CA LYS A 283 -32.73 8.07 -14.19
C LYS A 283 -31.83 6.94 -13.69
N ALA A 284 -30.63 6.82 -14.24
CA ALA A 284 -29.63 5.85 -13.78
C ALA A 284 -29.12 6.20 -12.38
N ASP A 285 -28.85 7.48 -12.14
CA ASP A 285 -28.41 7.99 -10.82
C ASP A 285 -29.49 7.78 -9.74
N ALA A 286 -30.77 8.03 -10.08
CA ALA A 286 -31.89 7.77 -9.18
C ALA A 286 -32.11 6.26 -8.93
N ALA A 287 -31.89 5.41 -9.93
CA ALA A 287 -31.98 3.95 -9.79
C ALA A 287 -30.84 3.41 -8.91
N MET A 288 -29.60 3.91 -9.08
CA MET A 288 -28.47 3.57 -8.22
C MET A 288 -28.69 4.03 -6.76
N ALA A 289 -29.20 5.24 -6.56
CA ALA A 289 -29.54 5.75 -5.23
C ALA A 289 -30.66 4.94 -4.57
N ALA A 290 -31.68 4.54 -5.31
CA ALA A 290 -32.77 3.68 -4.84
C ALA A 290 -32.28 2.25 -4.51
N ALA A 291 -31.38 1.68 -5.32
CA ALA A 291 -30.76 0.38 -5.07
C ALA A 291 -29.86 0.40 -3.83
N ALA A 292 -29.13 1.49 -3.60
CA ALA A 292 -28.31 1.69 -2.40
C ALA A 292 -29.16 1.84 -1.12
N GLN A 293 -30.37 2.41 -1.22
CA GLN A 293 -31.30 2.51 -0.10
C GLN A 293 -32.18 1.26 0.10
N GLY A 294 -32.43 0.48 -0.97
CA GLY A 294 -33.25 -0.74 -0.92
C GLY A 294 -32.54 -1.99 -0.41
N GLY A 295 -31.22 -1.99 -0.31
CA GLY A 295 -30.42 -3.13 0.19
C GLY A 295 -30.47 -3.35 1.71
N GLY A 296 -31.21 -2.56 2.45
CA GLY A 296 -31.30 -2.61 3.93
C GLY A 296 -32.54 -3.30 4.52
N MET A 297 -33.48 -3.80 3.71
CA MET A 297 -34.74 -4.36 4.23
C MET A 297 -35.13 -5.69 3.58
N GLY A 298 -34.31 -6.71 3.77
CA GLY A 298 -34.60 -8.08 3.31
C GLY A 298 -33.91 -9.13 4.14
N GLY A 299 -34.29 -9.25 5.40
CA GLY A 299 -33.70 -10.26 6.28
C GLY A 299 -34.42 -10.36 7.61
N MET A 300 -35.75 -10.51 7.57
CA MET A 300 -36.51 -11.02 8.71
C MET A 300 -37.48 -12.07 8.16
N TYR A 301 -37.05 -13.33 8.24
CA TYR A 301 -37.87 -14.50 8.63
C TYR A 301 -36.88 -15.61 8.95
#